data_e28a0e18316fe585d46ddea0f772182f
#
_entry.id   e28a0e18316fe585d46ddea0f772182f
#
_cell.length_a   1.000
_cell.length_b   1.000
_cell.length_c   1.000
_cell.angle_alpha   90.00
_cell.angle_beta   90.00
_cell.angle_gamma   90.00
#
_symmetry.space_group_name_H-M   'P 1'
#
loop_
_entity.id
_entity.type
_entity.pdbx_description
1 polymer ?
#
loop_
_entity_poly.entity_id
_entity_poly.type
_entity_poly.pdbx_seq_one_letter_code
_entity_poly.pdbx_strand_id
1 'polypeptide(L)' 'MKFDVTITIALKEGMLDPEARAIRHALANLGFATGDLSTARLFRISIDAEDTAAAREEARAICERLLANPVIHRYTIEVE' A
#
# COMPACT_ATOMS: atom_id res chain seq x y z
N MET A 1 -14.39 17.76 -10.13
CA MET A 1 -14.46 16.45 -10.78
C MET A 1 -14.05 15.38 -9.79
N LYS A 2 -14.68 14.22 -9.86
CA LYS A 2 -14.34 13.11 -8.99
C LYS A 2 -13.32 12.20 -9.67
N PHE A 3 -12.31 11.83 -8.92
CA PHE A 3 -11.28 10.90 -9.37
C PHE A 3 -11.27 9.68 -8.48
N ASP A 4 -11.15 8.51 -9.08
CA ASP A 4 -10.95 7.28 -8.33
C ASP A 4 -9.45 7.09 -8.13
N VAL A 5 -9.06 7.05 -6.86
CA VAL A 5 -7.65 6.97 -6.48
C VAL A 5 -7.40 5.65 -5.78
N THR A 6 -6.39 4.93 -6.24
CA THR A 6 -5.94 3.70 -5.60
C THR A 6 -4.59 3.96 -4.93
N ILE A 7 -4.53 3.69 -3.64
CA ILE A 7 -3.32 3.85 -2.84
C ILE A 7 -2.89 2.48 -2.35
N THR A 8 -1.65 2.11 -2.61
CA THR A 8 -1.08 0.87 -2.10
C THR A 8 0.04 1.22 -1.13
N ILE A 9 -0.04 0.67 0.08
CA ILE A 9 0.94 0.93 1.14
C ILE A 9 1.63 -0.38 1.50
N ALA A 10 2.96 -0.37 1.40
CA ALA A 10 3.80 -1.52 1.68
C ALA A 10 4.93 -1.14 2.62
N LEU A 11 5.54 -2.13 3.24
CA LEU A 11 6.72 -1.90 4.06
C LEU A 11 7.92 -1.62 3.17
N LYS A 12 8.80 -0.74 3.63
CA LYS A 12 10.08 -0.51 2.97
C LYS A 12 10.95 -1.75 3.08
N GLU A 13 11.88 -1.92 2.15
CA GLU A 13 12.84 -3.02 2.21
C GLU A 13 13.59 -3.03 3.53
N GLY A 14 13.85 -4.22 4.05
CA GLY A 14 14.55 -4.39 5.32
C GLY A 14 13.66 -4.29 6.54
N MET A 15 12.40 -3.90 6.39
CA MET A 15 11.46 -3.88 7.50
C MET A 15 10.90 -5.28 7.74
N LEU A 16 10.70 -5.63 9.00
CA LEU A 16 10.09 -6.91 9.35
C LEU A 16 8.62 -6.92 9.00
N ASP A 17 8.17 -8.02 8.39
CA ASP A 17 6.76 -8.25 8.07
C ASP A 17 6.31 -9.56 8.73
N PRO A 18 5.86 -9.49 9.99
CA PRO A 18 5.46 -10.70 10.73
C PRO A 18 4.31 -11.45 10.07
N GLU A 19 3.37 -10.73 9.45
CA GLU A 19 2.24 -11.36 8.76
C GLU A 19 2.72 -12.18 7.56
N ALA A 20 3.57 -11.60 6.73
CA ALA A 20 4.13 -12.30 5.57
C ALA A 20 4.92 -13.54 5.99
N ARG A 21 5.69 -13.41 7.07
CA ARG A 21 6.47 -14.51 7.62
C ARG A 21 5.59 -15.64 8.11
N ALA A 22 4.51 -15.32 8.81
CA ALA A 22 3.56 -16.31 9.31
C ALA A 22 2.85 -17.02 8.16
N ILE A 23 2.43 -16.29 7.14
CA ILE A 23 1.76 -16.88 5.98
C ILE A 23 2.72 -17.80 5.23
N ARG A 24 3.95 -17.36 5.02
CA ARG A 24 4.96 -18.15 4.33
C ARG A 24 5.24 -19.46 5.08
N HIS A 25 5.32 -19.38 6.38
CA HIS A 25 5.51 -20.56 7.23
C HIS A 25 4.33 -21.53 7.11
N ALA A 26 3.11 -21.00 7.14
CA ALA A 26 1.90 -21.80 6.98
C ALA A 26 1.84 -22.49 5.62
N LEU A 27 2.25 -21.78 4.56
CA LEU A 27 2.29 -22.35 3.22
C LEU A 27 3.27 -23.52 3.14
N ALA A 28 4.43 -23.38 3.77
CA ALA A 28 5.41 -24.47 3.83
C ALA A 28 4.83 -25.68 4.55
N ASN A 29 4.09 -25.49 5.63
CA ASN A 29 3.45 -26.56 6.36
C ASN A 29 2.36 -27.27 5.55
N LEU A 30 1.75 -26.55 4.61
CA LEU A 30 0.75 -27.11 3.70
C LEU A 30 1.35 -27.80 2.47
N GLY A 31 2.67 -27.76 2.35
CA GLY A 31 3.37 -28.40 1.23
C GLY A 31 3.67 -27.50 0.05
N PHE A 32 3.46 -26.19 0.19
CA PHE A 32 3.77 -25.24 -0.88
C PHE A 32 5.17 -24.68 -0.70
N ALA A 33 6.01 -24.86 -1.71
CA ALA A 33 7.34 -24.24 -1.74
C ALA A 33 7.21 -22.88 -2.40
N THR A 34 7.28 -21.83 -1.61
CA THR A 34 7.14 -20.46 -2.10
C THR A 34 8.44 -19.67 -1.92
N GLY A 35 8.64 -18.70 -2.81
CA GLY A 35 9.73 -17.74 -2.68
C GLY A 35 9.35 -16.60 -1.75
N ASP A 36 9.76 -15.40 -2.13
CA ASP A 36 9.45 -14.21 -1.34
C ASP A 36 7.96 -13.94 -1.30
N LEU A 37 7.51 -13.53 -0.14
CA LEU A 37 6.12 -13.16 0.09
C LEU A 37 6.10 -11.85 0.85
N SER A 38 5.28 -10.92 0.38
CA SER A 38 5.11 -9.63 1.04
C SER A 38 3.64 -9.30 1.12
N THR A 39 3.30 -8.42 2.06
CA THR A 39 1.95 -7.93 2.22
C THR A 39 1.88 -6.45 1.91
N ALA A 40 0.69 -5.99 1.55
CA ALA A 40 0.44 -4.58 1.33
C ALA A 40 -1.03 -4.30 1.62
N ARG A 41 -1.32 -3.02 1.88
CA ARG A 41 -2.70 -2.57 2.05
C ARG A 41 -3.09 -1.72 0.86
N LEU A 42 -4.30 -1.94 0.38
CA LEU A 42 -4.82 -1.19 -0.75
C LEU A 42 -6.05 -0.41 -0.30
N PHE A 43 -6.06 0.88 -0.63
CA PHE A 43 -7.19 1.77 -0.36
C PHE A 43 -7.70 2.32 -1.69
N ARG A 44 -9.01 2.38 -1.81
CA ARG A 44 -9.66 3.04 -2.95
C ARG A 44 -10.46 4.20 -2.41
N ILE A 45 -10.15 5.39 -2.88
CA ILE A 45 -10.76 6.62 -2.38
C ILE A 45 -11.25 7.43 -3.56
N SER A 46 -12.48 7.94 -3.45
CA SER A 46 -13.00 8.90 -4.41
C SER A 46 -12.65 10.29 -3.92
N ILE A 47 -11.90 11.04 -4.72
CA ILE A 47 -11.44 12.38 -4.35
C ILE A 47 -12.02 13.38 -5.35
N ASP A 48 -12.60 14.45 -4.83
CA ASP A 48 -13.08 15.55 -5.66
C ASP A 48 -11.97 16.60 -5.78
N ALA A 49 -11.53 16.85 -7.00
CA ALA A 49 -10.42 17.76 -7.26
C ALA A 49 -10.60 18.41 -8.63
N GLU A 50 -9.85 19.47 -8.88
CA GLU A 50 -9.93 20.20 -10.15
C GLU A 50 -9.34 19.41 -11.30
N ASP A 51 -8.25 18.70 -11.06
CA ASP A 51 -7.56 17.92 -12.08
C ASP A 51 -6.83 16.74 -11.44
N THR A 52 -6.20 15.94 -12.29
CA THR A 52 -5.46 14.76 -11.87
C THR A 52 -4.31 15.10 -10.92
N ALA A 53 -3.61 16.19 -11.20
CA ALA A 53 -2.48 16.62 -10.37
C ALA A 53 -2.94 16.99 -8.97
N ALA A 54 -4.06 17.70 -8.85
CA ALA A 54 -4.63 18.08 -7.57
C ALA A 54 -5.11 16.85 -6.78
N ALA A 55 -5.73 15.89 -7.46
CA ALA A 55 -6.19 14.65 -6.85
C ALA A 55 -5.00 13.84 -6.31
N ARG A 56 -3.93 13.76 -7.09
CA ARG A 56 -2.71 13.06 -6.68
C ARG A 56 -2.06 13.72 -5.46
N GLU A 57 -2.00 15.03 -5.45
CA GLU A 57 -1.39 15.78 -4.34
C GLU A 57 -2.20 15.61 -3.06
N GLU A 58 -3.53 15.61 -3.16
CA GLU A 58 -4.39 15.35 -2.02
C GLU A 58 -4.21 13.92 -1.50
N ALA A 59 -4.13 12.95 -2.40
CA ALA A 59 -3.87 11.56 -2.03
C ALA A 59 -2.53 11.42 -1.31
N ARG A 60 -1.53 12.14 -1.78
CA ARG A 60 -0.21 12.14 -1.14
C ARG A 60 -0.28 12.68 0.29
N ALA A 61 -1.01 13.77 0.47
CA ALA A 61 -1.20 14.33 1.81
C ALA A 61 -1.93 13.36 2.74
N ILE A 62 -2.92 12.65 2.21
CA ILE A 62 -3.64 11.63 2.99
C ILE A 62 -2.70 10.51 3.44
N CYS A 63 -1.84 10.04 2.55
CA CYS A 63 -0.85 9.02 2.89
C CYS A 63 0.10 9.50 3.98
N GLU A 64 0.66 10.71 3.80
CA GLU A 64 1.66 11.26 4.71
C GLU A 64 1.08 11.57 6.10
N ARG A 65 -0.18 11.97 6.16
CA ARG A 65 -0.79 12.43 7.41
C ARG A 65 -1.55 11.34 8.15
N LEU A 66 -1.95 10.28 7.48
CA LEU A 66 -2.81 9.29 8.10
C LEU A 66 -2.48 7.84 7.73
N LEU A 67 -2.44 7.52 6.44
CA LEU A 67 -2.45 6.13 6.01
C LEU A 67 -1.09 5.42 6.10
N ALA A 68 -0.01 6.15 5.90
CA ALA A 68 1.32 5.58 5.89
C ALA A 68 2.18 6.17 7.00
N ASN A 69 3.08 5.35 7.54
CA ASN A 69 4.15 5.84 8.40
C ASN A 69 5.38 6.01 7.52
N PRO A 70 5.80 7.25 7.22
CA PRO A 70 6.90 7.49 6.28
C PRO A 70 8.23 6.85 6.67
N VAL A 71 8.39 6.51 7.94
CA VAL A 71 9.61 5.87 8.44
C VAL A 71 9.71 4.42 7.96
N ILE A 72 8.59 3.70 7.96
CA ILE A 72 8.59 2.26 7.66
C ILE A 72 7.83 1.88 6.40
N HIS A 73 7.01 2.78 5.86
CA HIS A 73 6.16 2.49 4.70
C HIS A 73 6.61 3.22 3.46
N ARG A 74 6.35 2.59 2.32
CA ARG A 74 6.36 3.22 1.01
C ARG A 74 4.94 3.12 0.46
N TYR A 75 4.57 4.03 -0.42
CA TYR A 75 3.24 4.01 -1.01
C TYR A 75 3.29 4.36 -2.49
N THR A 76 2.31 3.86 -3.22
CA THR A 76 2.09 4.22 -4.62
C THR A 76 0.68 4.75 -4.78
N ILE A 77 0.51 5.68 -5.69
CA ILE A 77 -0.77 6.34 -5.95
C ILE A 77 -1.09 6.23 -7.42
N GLU A 78 -2.28 5.73 -7.73
CA GLU A 78 -2.80 5.67 -9.09
C GLU A 78 -4.09 6.47 -9.14
N VAL A 79 -4.19 7.40 -10.09
CA VAL A 79 -5.37 8.24 -10.28
C VAL A 79 -6.01 7.88 -11.61
N GLU A 80 -7.29 7.59 -11.55
CA GLU A 80 -8.09 7.31 -12.76
C GLU A 80 -9.09 8.43 -13.03
#